data_f0cd5ec200cb85528b6a5d19b8394fe6
#
_entry.id   f0cd5ec200cb85528b6a5d19b8394fe6
#
_cell.length_a   1.000
_cell.length_b   1.000
_cell.length_c   1.000
_cell.angle_alpha   90.00
_cell.angle_beta   90.00
_cell.angle_gamma   90.00
#
_symmetry.space_group_name_H-M   'P 1'
#
loop_
_entity.id
_entity.type
_entity.pdbx_description
1 polymer ?
#
loop_
_entity_poly.entity_id
_entity_poly.type
_entity_poly.pdbx_seq_one_letter_code
_entity_poly.pdbx_strand_id
1 'polypeptide(L)'
;MGKPTGIYLTLESPDLALEVEENSRVLQERICDCIRELIFHKISCEDGKELKILFVGLGNRAVTPDALGPYVADHLEVNRHIVKEYGKYAMRTEQLIVLSAIVPGVMGQTGMETAEIVRGIVYETKPDLILAVDALAARNSRRLNRTIQIADTGIHPGSGVGNYRNAMTEESLGVPVIGIGVPTVVDAATIVNDTMENFITALEQSQALRSTGEILRSYSAAEKYEFVKELISPHLNGMFVTPKDVDEMVHQISHTIAASLNLLFSDINAGESE
;
A
#
# COMPACT_ATOMS: atom_id res chain seq x y z
N MET A 1 -7.12 -18.74 2.09
CA MET A 1 -6.72 -17.92 0.94
C MET A 1 -5.22 -18.11 0.77
N GLY A 2 -4.79 -18.74 -0.32
CA GLY A 2 -3.38 -18.86 -0.64
C GLY A 2 -2.85 -17.53 -1.16
N LYS A 3 -2.09 -16.81 -0.36
CA LYS A 3 -1.26 -15.72 -0.91
C LYS A 3 -0.17 -16.33 -1.79
N PRO A 4 0.26 -15.67 -2.88
CA PRO A 4 1.43 -16.10 -3.65
C PRO A 4 2.65 -16.25 -2.74
N THR A 5 3.59 -17.12 -3.12
CA THR A 5 4.87 -17.22 -2.42
C THR A 5 5.68 -15.95 -2.65
N GLY A 6 6.18 -15.35 -1.59
CA GLY A 6 6.94 -14.10 -1.63
C GLY A 6 7.16 -13.51 -0.24
N ILE A 7 7.78 -12.35 -0.20
CA ILE A 7 8.08 -11.60 1.02
C ILE A 7 6.94 -10.60 1.28
N TYR A 8 6.45 -10.59 2.51
CA TYR A 8 5.41 -9.70 2.99
C TYR A 8 5.87 -9.03 4.26
N LEU A 9 6.12 -7.73 4.19
CA LEU A 9 6.50 -6.91 5.32
C LEU A 9 5.29 -6.09 5.79
N THR A 10 5.15 -5.92 7.10
CA THR A 10 4.11 -5.06 7.67
C THR A 10 4.78 -4.18 8.72
N LEU A 11 4.74 -2.89 8.47
CA LEU A 11 5.12 -1.86 9.44
C LEU A 11 3.85 -1.39 10.14
N GLU A 12 3.89 -1.35 11.47
CA GLU A 12 2.79 -0.83 12.28
C GLU A 12 3.29 0.33 13.12
N SER A 13 2.66 1.50 12.95
CA SER A 13 2.94 2.69 13.73
C SER A 13 1.64 3.39 14.10
N PRO A 14 1.38 3.61 15.40
CA PRO A 14 0.25 4.43 15.84
C PRO A 14 0.32 5.87 15.29
N ASP A 15 1.52 6.35 15.04
CA ASP A 15 1.82 7.73 14.65
C ASP A 15 1.94 7.91 13.12
N LEU A 16 1.64 6.88 12.32
CA LEU A 16 1.79 6.90 10.86
C LEU A 16 1.04 8.08 10.20
N ALA A 17 -0.10 8.45 10.75
CA ALA A 17 -0.96 9.52 10.24
C ALA A 17 -0.83 10.82 11.04
N LEU A 18 0.17 10.95 11.91
CA LEU A 18 0.37 12.12 12.77
C LEU A 18 1.65 12.87 12.36
N GLU A 19 1.59 14.20 12.41
CA GLU A 19 2.77 15.07 12.28
C GLU A 19 3.58 15.06 13.59
N VAL A 20 4.39 14.03 13.83
CA VAL A 20 5.30 13.98 14.97
C VAL A 20 6.73 14.01 14.43
N GLU A 21 7.39 15.18 14.48
CA GLU A 21 8.71 15.38 13.89
C GLU A 21 9.76 14.37 14.36
N GLU A 22 9.76 14.03 15.66
CA GLU A 22 10.76 13.15 16.27
C GLU A 22 10.61 11.68 15.83
N ASN A 23 9.39 11.22 15.59
CA ASN A 23 9.11 9.86 15.15
C ASN A 23 9.08 9.71 13.61
N SER A 24 8.90 10.81 12.90
CA SER A 24 8.78 10.82 11.44
C SER A 24 10.05 10.29 10.76
N ARG A 25 11.23 10.71 11.22
CA ARG A 25 12.51 10.28 10.64
C ARG A 25 12.79 8.79 10.84
N VAL A 26 12.57 8.29 12.05
CA VAL A 26 12.72 6.84 12.37
C VAL A 26 11.78 6.00 11.53
N LEU A 27 10.54 6.45 11.34
CA LEU A 27 9.56 5.76 10.51
C LEU A 27 9.97 5.77 9.03
N GLN A 28 10.47 6.91 8.52
CA GLN A 28 10.98 7.03 7.16
C GLN A 28 12.15 6.09 6.91
N GLU A 29 13.14 6.04 7.82
CA GLU A 29 14.27 5.12 7.75
C GLU A 29 13.81 3.66 7.72
N ARG A 30 12.83 3.28 8.55
CA ARG A 30 12.27 1.92 8.53
C ARG A 30 11.53 1.57 7.25
N ILE A 31 10.80 2.51 6.67
CA ILE A 31 10.17 2.33 5.36
C ILE A 31 11.24 2.14 4.28
N CYS A 32 12.31 2.98 4.30
CA CYS A 32 13.45 2.86 3.40
C CYS A 32 14.08 1.47 3.48
N ASP A 33 14.40 0.99 4.69
CA ASP A 33 15.02 -0.32 4.90
C ASP A 33 14.17 -1.46 4.32
N CYS A 34 12.87 -1.46 4.59
CA CYS A 34 11.95 -2.47 4.07
C CYS A 34 11.88 -2.46 2.54
N ILE A 35 11.81 -1.29 1.92
CA ILE A 35 11.74 -1.18 0.46
C ILE A 35 13.09 -1.53 -0.16
N ARG A 36 14.19 -1.08 0.43
CA ARG A 36 15.56 -1.39 0.01
C ARG A 36 15.79 -2.91 -0.01
N GLU A 37 15.42 -3.61 1.07
CA GLU A 37 15.52 -5.08 1.16
C GLU A 37 14.82 -5.77 0.00
N LEU A 38 13.58 -5.36 -0.32
CA LEU A 38 12.82 -5.96 -1.41
C LEU A 38 13.38 -5.60 -2.80
N ILE A 39 13.87 -4.39 -3.00
CA ILE A 39 14.53 -3.99 -4.25
C ILE A 39 15.75 -4.89 -4.50
N PHE A 40 16.65 -4.98 -3.54
CA PHE A 40 17.86 -5.81 -3.68
C PHE A 40 17.59 -7.31 -3.73
N HIS A 41 16.47 -7.76 -3.15
CA HIS A 41 16.03 -9.15 -3.31
C HIS A 41 15.57 -9.44 -4.75
N LYS A 42 14.91 -8.48 -5.41
CA LYS A 42 14.35 -8.65 -6.76
C LYS A 42 15.32 -8.32 -7.88
N ILE A 43 16.23 -7.42 -7.65
CA ILE A 43 17.12 -6.89 -8.69
C ILE A 43 18.56 -6.97 -8.21
N SER A 44 19.41 -7.55 -9.04
CA SER A 44 20.86 -7.45 -8.85
C SER A 44 21.30 -6.03 -9.28
N CYS A 45 21.64 -5.19 -8.34
CA CYS A 45 22.24 -3.90 -8.63
C CYS A 45 23.70 -4.14 -9.03
N GLU A 46 24.01 -4.00 -10.31
CA GLU A 46 25.38 -3.99 -10.82
C GLU A 46 25.95 -2.57 -10.69
N ASP A 47 27.16 -2.43 -10.15
CA ASP A 47 27.81 -1.14 -10.02
C ASP A 47 27.87 -0.39 -11.36
N GLY A 48 27.47 0.88 -11.33
CA GLY A 48 27.49 1.78 -12.49
C GLY A 48 26.34 1.60 -13.50
N LYS A 49 25.38 0.71 -13.26
CA LYS A 49 24.19 0.53 -14.10
C LYS A 49 23.04 1.42 -13.66
N GLU A 50 22.35 2.02 -14.65
CA GLU A 50 21.11 2.76 -14.39
C GLU A 50 20.02 1.79 -13.95
N LEU A 51 19.35 2.08 -12.82
CA LEU A 51 18.15 1.38 -12.36
C LEU A 51 16.92 2.21 -12.71
N LYS A 52 16.10 1.72 -13.65
CA LYS A 52 14.88 2.41 -14.10
C LYS A 52 13.70 1.96 -13.27
N ILE A 53 13.12 2.88 -12.50
CA ILE A 53 11.96 2.61 -11.66
C ILE A 53 10.75 3.34 -12.23
N LEU A 54 9.64 2.60 -12.39
CA LEU A 54 8.34 3.17 -12.67
C LEU A 54 7.51 3.16 -11.38
N PHE A 55 7.20 4.34 -10.88
CA PHE A 55 6.23 4.51 -9.80
C PHE A 55 4.81 4.54 -10.37
N VAL A 56 3.89 3.79 -9.75
CA VAL A 56 2.48 3.74 -10.12
C VAL A 56 1.62 4.09 -8.91
N GLY A 57 1.06 5.29 -8.89
CA GLY A 57 0.11 5.74 -7.87
C GLY A 57 -1.31 5.29 -8.23
N LEU A 58 -1.78 4.23 -7.57
CA LEU A 58 -3.12 3.67 -7.78
C LEU A 58 -4.17 4.42 -6.99
N GLY A 59 -5.38 4.45 -7.51
CA GLY A 59 -6.55 5.03 -6.86
C GLY A 59 -7.16 6.21 -7.58
N ASN A 60 -8.15 6.82 -6.96
CA ASN A 60 -8.92 7.95 -7.48
C ASN A 60 -8.62 9.21 -6.69
N ARG A 61 -7.96 10.17 -7.32
CA ARG A 61 -7.62 11.48 -6.71
C ARG A 61 -8.84 12.26 -6.21
N ALA A 62 -10.02 12.03 -6.79
CA ALA A 62 -11.24 12.71 -6.38
C ALA A 62 -11.95 12.05 -5.17
N VAL A 63 -11.42 10.94 -4.67
CA VAL A 63 -11.95 10.20 -3.53
C VAL A 63 -10.85 10.08 -2.48
N THR A 64 -10.85 10.93 -1.48
CA THR A 64 -9.73 11.07 -0.53
C THR A 64 -9.21 9.75 0.04
N PRO A 65 -10.05 8.82 0.54
CA PRO A 65 -9.54 7.54 1.05
C PRO A 65 -8.84 6.68 -0.02
N ASP A 66 -9.09 6.94 -1.30
CA ASP A 66 -8.53 6.23 -2.45
C ASP A 66 -7.41 7.04 -3.16
N ALA A 67 -7.06 8.20 -2.62
CA ALA A 67 -6.10 9.14 -3.23
C ALA A 67 -4.65 8.95 -2.76
N LEU A 68 -4.35 7.94 -1.96
CA LEU A 68 -3.02 7.72 -1.38
C LEU A 68 -1.93 7.64 -2.46
N GLY A 69 -2.07 6.74 -3.43
CA GLY A 69 -1.09 6.57 -4.51
C GLY A 69 -0.90 7.83 -5.34
N PRO A 70 -1.97 8.50 -5.80
CA PRO A 70 -1.90 9.81 -6.45
C PRO A 70 -1.14 10.88 -5.66
N TYR A 71 -1.37 10.98 -4.35
CA TYR A 71 -0.69 11.98 -3.51
C TYR A 71 0.78 11.64 -3.27
N VAL A 72 1.13 10.36 -3.13
CA VAL A 72 2.54 9.96 -3.11
C VAL A 72 3.24 10.39 -4.40
N ALA A 73 2.63 10.16 -5.55
CA ALA A 73 3.20 10.56 -6.85
C ALA A 73 3.49 12.06 -6.96
N ASP A 74 2.64 12.91 -6.34
CA ASP A 74 2.80 14.37 -6.36
C ASP A 74 4.04 14.87 -5.62
N HIS A 75 4.51 14.08 -4.64
CA HIS A 75 5.66 14.45 -3.79
C HIS A 75 6.96 13.72 -4.18
N LEU A 76 6.95 12.90 -5.26
CA LEU A 76 8.14 12.22 -5.73
C LEU A 76 9.02 13.09 -6.61
N GLU A 77 10.32 12.99 -6.42
CA GLU A 77 11.35 13.66 -7.19
C GLU A 77 11.69 12.87 -8.46
N VAL A 78 10.79 12.95 -9.48
CA VAL A 78 10.99 12.27 -10.76
C VAL A 78 12.10 12.94 -11.59
N ASN A 79 13.00 12.15 -12.16
CA ASN A 79 14.18 12.64 -12.86
C ASN A 79 14.38 12.07 -14.27
N ARG A 80 13.55 11.12 -14.73
CA ARG A 80 13.69 10.48 -16.05
C ARG A 80 13.79 11.49 -17.20
N HIS A 81 13.02 12.59 -17.16
CA HIS A 81 13.04 13.63 -18.17
C HIS A 81 14.38 14.37 -18.21
N ILE A 82 15.00 14.63 -17.05
CA ILE A 82 16.30 15.28 -16.92
C ILE A 82 17.39 14.36 -17.49
N VAL A 83 17.37 13.08 -17.10
CA VAL A 83 18.35 12.10 -17.57
C VAL A 83 18.25 11.89 -19.08
N LYS A 84 17.03 11.88 -19.64
CA LYS A 84 16.79 11.73 -21.07
C LYS A 84 17.29 12.93 -21.89
N GLU A 85 17.14 14.14 -21.34
CA GLU A 85 17.53 15.38 -22.02
C GLU A 85 19.04 15.68 -21.92
N TYR A 86 19.62 15.53 -20.71
CA TYR A 86 20.97 15.98 -20.40
C TYR A 86 21.95 14.82 -20.13
N GLY A 87 21.51 13.58 -20.17
CA GLY A 87 22.29 12.40 -19.85
C GLY A 87 22.56 12.23 -18.34
N LYS A 88 23.13 11.07 -17.97
CA LYS A 88 23.40 10.72 -16.57
C LYS A 88 24.37 11.69 -15.85
N TYR A 89 25.25 12.33 -16.60
CA TYR A 89 26.22 13.28 -16.03
C TYR A 89 25.57 14.51 -15.38
N ALA A 90 24.34 14.85 -15.76
CA ALA A 90 23.59 15.93 -15.13
C ALA A 90 23.31 15.65 -13.65
N MET A 91 23.21 14.37 -13.26
CA MET A 91 22.89 13.95 -11.90
C MET A 91 24.13 13.85 -10.99
N ARG A 92 25.34 13.93 -11.54
CA ARG A 92 26.63 13.87 -10.81
C ARG A 92 26.79 12.66 -9.89
N THR A 93 26.26 11.51 -10.30
CA THR A 93 26.28 10.26 -9.52
C THR A 93 26.82 9.11 -10.37
N GLU A 94 27.48 8.13 -9.71
CA GLU A 94 27.98 6.92 -10.35
C GLU A 94 26.85 5.86 -10.49
N GLN A 95 26.04 5.72 -9.47
CA GLN A 95 24.81 4.93 -9.49
C GLN A 95 23.62 5.86 -9.76
N LEU A 96 22.74 5.50 -10.66
CA LEU A 96 21.64 6.35 -11.04
C LEU A 96 20.32 5.60 -11.02
N ILE A 97 19.43 6.03 -10.12
CA ILE A 97 18.01 5.70 -10.22
C ILE A 97 17.33 6.66 -11.20
N VAL A 98 16.76 6.10 -12.24
CA VAL A 98 15.94 6.84 -13.22
C VAL A 98 14.47 6.62 -12.87
N LEU A 99 13.90 7.59 -12.16
CA LEU A 99 12.53 7.54 -11.67
C LEU A 99 11.55 8.21 -12.63
N SER A 100 10.49 7.50 -12.97
CA SER A 100 9.29 8.04 -13.62
C SER A 100 8.05 7.70 -12.80
N ALA A 101 7.02 8.54 -12.83
CA ALA A 101 5.78 8.31 -12.10
C ALA A 101 4.56 8.46 -13.03
N ILE A 102 3.53 7.66 -12.75
CA ILE A 102 2.22 7.74 -13.40
C ILE A 102 1.11 7.56 -12.37
N VAL A 103 0.04 8.33 -12.55
CA VAL A 103 -1.24 8.14 -11.88
C VAL A 103 -2.26 7.76 -12.95
N PRO A 104 -2.52 6.46 -13.17
CA PRO A 104 -3.33 6.00 -14.29
C PRO A 104 -4.82 6.33 -14.13
N GLY A 105 -5.26 6.70 -12.92
CA GLY A 105 -6.66 6.87 -12.57
C GLY A 105 -7.40 5.55 -12.44
N VAL A 106 -8.72 5.61 -12.42
CA VAL A 106 -9.60 4.43 -12.26
C VAL A 106 -10.39 4.16 -13.53
N MET A 107 -10.79 2.90 -13.74
CA MET A 107 -11.51 2.45 -14.93
C MET A 107 -12.79 3.28 -15.19
N GLY A 108 -13.49 3.73 -14.14
CA GLY A 108 -14.66 4.60 -14.29
C GLY A 108 -14.39 5.95 -14.93
N GLN A 109 -13.13 6.43 -14.90
CA GLN A 109 -12.69 7.69 -15.53
C GLN A 109 -12.09 7.46 -16.91
N THR A 110 -11.30 6.38 -17.06
CA THR A 110 -10.47 6.13 -18.25
C THR A 110 -11.13 5.20 -19.26
N GLY A 111 -12.08 4.36 -18.83
CA GLY A 111 -12.65 3.28 -19.63
C GLY A 111 -11.70 2.10 -19.86
N MET A 112 -10.51 2.12 -19.23
CA MET A 112 -9.46 1.10 -19.39
C MET A 112 -9.10 0.48 -18.06
N GLU A 113 -8.70 -0.79 -18.08
CA GLU A 113 -8.09 -1.42 -16.91
C GLU A 113 -6.73 -0.78 -16.59
N THR A 114 -6.49 -0.52 -15.31
CA THR A 114 -5.21 0.08 -14.86
C THR A 114 -3.99 -0.73 -15.33
N ALA A 115 -4.09 -2.05 -15.30
CA ALA A 115 -3.02 -2.94 -15.77
C ALA A 115 -2.75 -2.82 -17.28
N GLU A 116 -3.75 -2.49 -18.10
CA GLU A 116 -3.57 -2.24 -19.54
C GLU A 116 -2.77 -0.95 -19.78
N ILE A 117 -3.13 0.12 -19.07
CA ILE A 117 -2.42 1.41 -19.15
C ILE A 117 -0.95 1.21 -18.73
N VAL A 118 -0.72 0.56 -17.58
CA VAL A 118 0.62 0.34 -17.05
C VAL A 118 1.44 -0.54 -17.99
N ARG A 119 0.85 -1.58 -18.58
CA ARG A 119 1.54 -2.45 -19.57
C ARG A 119 2.01 -1.66 -20.79
N GLY A 120 1.20 -0.73 -21.29
CA GLY A 120 1.59 0.17 -22.38
C GLY A 120 2.80 1.03 -22.01
N ILE A 121 2.84 1.54 -20.77
CA ILE A 121 3.94 2.36 -20.26
C ILE A 121 5.20 1.51 -20.06
N VAL A 122 5.06 0.30 -19.51
CA VAL A 122 6.17 -0.65 -19.35
C VAL A 122 6.81 -0.98 -20.68
N TYR A 123 6.00 -1.22 -21.73
CA TYR A 123 6.50 -1.48 -23.07
C TYR A 123 7.35 -0.32 -23.62
N GLU A 124 6.91 0.93 -23.40
CA GLU A 124 7.60 2.13 -23.91
C GLU A 124 8.80 2.52 -23.04
N THR A 125 8.68 2.45 -21.71
CA THR A 125 9.71 2.97 -20.79
C THR A 125 10.74 1.94 -20.37
N LYS A 126 10.40 0.66 -20.47
CA LYS A 126 11.24 -0.50 -20.11
C LYS A 126 11.87 -0.35 -18.71
N PRO A 127 11.06 -0.22 -17.66
CA PRO A 127 11.58 -0.13 -16.32
C PRO A 127 12.17 -1.48 -15.87
N ASP A 128 13.11 -1.45 -14.96
CA ASP A 128 13.67 -2.65 -14.31
C ASP A 128 12.81 -3.07 -13.11
N LEU A 129 12.04 -2.12 -12.54
CA LEU A 129 11.17 -2.34 -11.37
C LEU A 129 9.95 -1.42 -11.43
N ILE A 130 8.83 -1.92 -10.92
CA ILE A 130 7.63 -1.14 -10.64
C ILE A 130 7.44 -1.05 -9.12
N LEU A 131 7.23 0.18 -8.63
CA LEU A 131 6.73 0.45 -7.27
C LEU A 131 5.29 0.91 -7.39
N ALA A 132 4.35 0.13 -6.88
CA ALA A 132 2.92 0.45 -6.93
C ALA A 132 2.40 0.78 -5.54
N VAL A 133 1.76 1.93 -5.37
CA VAL A 133 1.14 2.36 -4.11
C VAL A 133 -0.37 2.40 -4.26
N ASP A 134 -1.09 1.79 -3.31
CA ASP A 134 -2.56 1.72 -3.30
C ASP A 134 -3.14 1.89 -1.90
N ALA A 135 -4.36 2.40 -1.85
CA ALA A 135 -5.19 2.42 -0.66
C ALA A 135 -5.90 1.07 -0.49
N LEU A 136 -5.84 0.50 0.71
CA LEU A 136 -6.43 -0.80 1.00
C LEU A 136 -7.65 -0.69 1.90
N ALA A 137 -8.47 -1.75 1.95
CA ALA A 137 -9.46 -1.94 2.98
C ALA A 137 -8.87 -2.72 4.16
N ALA A 138 -9.04 -2.19 5.37
CA ALA A 138 -8.60 -2.84 6.59
C ALA A 138 -9.44 -4.10 6.86
N ARG A 139 -8.77 -5.20 7.18
CA ARG A 139 -9.40 -6.45 7.67
C ARG A 139 -9.54 -6.50 9.20
N ASN A 140 -9.13 -5.44 9.86
CA ASN A 140 -9.29 -5.20 11.29
C ASN A 140 -9.23 -3.68 11.49
N SER A 141 -10.17 -3.12 12.23
CA SER A 141 -10.30 -1.67 12.43
C SER A 141 -9.06 -1.03 13.09
N ARG A 142 -8.30 -1.80 13.89
CA ARG A 142 -7.07 -1.32 14.55
C ARG A 142 -5.94 -0.99 13.58
N ARG A 143 -5.99 -1.55 12.34
CA ARG A 143 -4.95 -1.35 11.32
C ARG A 143 -5.19 -0.12 10.45
N LEU A 144 -6.37 0.49 10.56
CA LEU A 144 -6.79 1.63 9.75
C LEU A 144 -5.85 2.82 9.98
N ASN A 145 -5.22 3.32 8.92
CA ASN A 145 -4.23 4.41 8.92
C ASN A 145 -3.04 4.21 9.87
N ARG A 146 -2.73 2.96 10.24
CA ARG A 146 -1.66 2.62 11.19
C ARG A 146 -0.68 1.57 10.68
N THR A 147 -0.94 0.99 9.51
CA THR A 147 -0.07 -0.05 8.96
C THR A 147 0.29 0.24 7.52
N ILE A 148 1.56 -0.01 7.17
CA ILE A 148 2.02 -0.09 5.78
C ILE A 148 2.32 -1.54 5.48
N GLN A 149 1.75 -2.06 4.41
CA GLN A 149 2.00 -3.42 3.92
C GLN A 149 2.83 -3.34 2.65
N ILE A 150 3.98 -4.00 2.65
CA ILE A 150 4.89 -4.02 1.50
C ILE A 150 5.07 -5.47 1.07
N ALA A 151 4.96 -5.74 -0.23
CA ALA A 151 5.10 -7.10 -0.77
C ALA A 151 5.79 -7.10 -2.13
N ASP A 152 6.60 -8.12 -2.37
CA ASP A 152 7.31 -8.34 -3.64
C ASP A 152 6.51 -9.17 -4.65
N THR A 153 5.28 -9.53 -4.32
CA THR A 153 4.37 -10.32 -5.16
C THR A 153 3.45 -9.46 -6.03
N GLY A 154 3.63 -8.14 -6.01
CA GLY A 154 2.77 -7.19 -6.71
C GLY A 154 1.55 -6.77 -5.90
N ILE A 155 0.56 -6.21 -6.59
CA ILE A 155 -0.63 -5.62 -5.97
C ILE A 155 -1.90 -6.00 -6.75
N HIS A 156 -3.00 -6.13 -6.02
CA HIS A 156 -4.33 -6.45 -6.56
C HIS A 156 -5.27 -5.26 -6.33
N PRO A 157 -5.33 -4.27 -7.25
CA PRO A 157 -6.12 -3.07 -7.05
C PRO A 157 -7.59 -3.38 -6.80
N GLY A 158 -8.19 -2.72 -5.80
CA GLY A 158 -9.61 -2.84 -5.50
C GLY A 158 -10.07 -4.18 -4.90
N SER A 159 -9.18 -5.14 -4.67
CA SER A 159 -9.56 -6.45 -4.11
C SER A 159 -10.16 -6.36 -2.71
N GLY A 160 -9.76 -5.36 -1.92
CA GLY A 160 -10.28 -5.12 -0.57
C GLY A 160 -11.71 -4.59 -0.53
N VAL A 161 -12.19 -4.02 -1.62
CA VAL A 161 -13.54 -3.44 -1.75
C VAL A 161 -14.44 -4.24 -2.71
N GLY A 162 -14.07 -5.49 -3.01
CA GLY A 162 -14.84 -6.37 -3.89
C GLY A 162 -14.74 -6.06 -5.39
N ASN A 163 -13.93 -5.10 -5.78
CA ASN A 163 -13.62 -4.79 -7.17
C ASN A 163 -12.40 -5.61 -7.62
N TYR A 164 -12.64 -6.83 -8.09
CA TYR A 164 -11.58 -7.68 -8.63
C TYR A 164 -11.11 -7.11 -9.97
N ARG A 165 -9.96 -6.47 -9.98
CA ARG A 165 -9.27 -5.97 -11.16
C ARG A 165 -8.09 -6.85 -11.50
N ASN A 166 -7.55 -6.68 -12.70
CA ASN A 166 -6.35 -7.40 -13.11
C ASN A 166 -5.19 -7.07 -12.15
N ALA A 167 -4.59 -8.12 -11.60
CA ALA A 167 -3.44 -7.99 -10.73
C ALA A 167 -2.25 -7.38 -11.47
N MET A 168 -1.52 -6.51 -10.80
CA MET A 168 -0.26 -5.99 -11.27
C MET A 168 0.86 -6.78 -10.58
N THR A 169 1.33 -7.80 -11.26
CA THR A 169 2.36 -8.72 -10.81
C THR A 169 3.45 -8.83 -11.85
N GLU A 170 4.59 -9.42 -11.49
CA GLU A 170 5.66 -9.72 -12.43
C GLU A 170 5.17 -10.58 -13.60
N GLU A 171 4.30 -11.55 -13.34
CA GLU A 171 3.71 -12.41 -14.38
C GLU A 171 2.87 -11.60 -15.39
N SER A 172 2.07 -10.62 -14.91
CA SER A 172 1.16 -9.85 -15.75
C SER A 172 1.83 -8.72 -16.53
N LEU A 173 2.93 -8.16 -15.99
CA LEU A 173 3.62 -6.99 -16.54
C LEU A 173 5.00 -7.30 -17.13
N GLY A 174 5.57 -8.48 -16.85
CA GLY A 174 6.89 -8.88 -17.32
C GLY A 174 8.06 -8.16 -16.65
N VAL A 175 7.77 -7.47 -15.53
CA VAL A 175 8.73 -6.67 -14.74
C VAL A 175 8.42 -6.90 -13.25
N PRO A 176 9.41 -7.05 -12.37
CA PRO A 176 9.20 -7.13 -10.92
C PRO A 176 8.32 -5.99 -10.41
N VAL A 177 7.38 -6.32 -9.51
CA VAL A 177 6.45 -5.35 -8.91
C VAL A 177 6.52 -5.45 -7.39
N ILE A 178 6.86 -4.35 -6.74
CA ILE A 178 6.73 -4.17 -5.29
C ILE A 178 5.46 -3.36 -5.04
N GLY A 179 4.52 -3.96 -4.30
CA GLY A 179 3.28 -3.30 -3.87
C GLY A 179 3.43 -2.71 -2.47
N ILE A 180 3.00 -1.48 -2.30
CA ILE A 180 2.93 -0.75 -1.03
C ILE A 180 1.47 -0.39 -0.79
N GLY A 181 0.89 -0.84 0.30
CA GLY A 181 -0.50 -0.61 0.59
C GLY A 181 -0.74 -0.11 2.01
N VAL A 182 -1.66 0.84 2.15
CA VAL A 182 -2.09 1.36 3.46
C VAL A 182 -3.61 1.24 3.58
N PRO A 183 -4.13 0.63 4.66
CA PRO A 183 -5.56 0.60 4.91
C PRO A 183 -6.09 1.99 5.26
N THR A 184 -6.91 2.57 4.40
CA THR A 184 -7.54 3.89 4.57
C THR A 184 -9.04 3.82 4.81
N VAL A 185 -9.64 2.66 4.57
CA VAL A 185 -11.05 2.38 4.79
C VAL A 185 -11.22 1.04 5.51
N VAL A 186 -12.35 0.87 6.18
CA VAL A 186 -12.79 -0.41 6.76
C VAL A 186 -14.25 -0.65 6.42
N ASP A 187 -14.62 -1.88 6.06
CA ASP A 187 -16.03 -2.19 5.81
C ASP A 187 -16.84 -2.29 7.12
N ALA A 188 -18.14 -2.02 7.04
CA ALA A 188 -19.02 -2.04 8.20
C ALA A 188 -19.08 -3.44 8.86
N ALA A 189 -18.99 -4.52 8.08
CA ALA A 189 -19.01 -5.88 8.60
C ALA A 189 -17.77 -6.16 9.46
N THR A 190 -16.60 -5.66 9.05
CA THR A 190 -15.36 -5.76 9.84
C THR A 190 -15.51 -5.02 11.19
N ILE A 191 -16.08 -3.80 11.20
CA ILE A 191 -16.29 -3.05 12.45
C ILE A 191 -17.21 -3.82 13.41
N VAL A 192 -18.33 -4.32 12.89
CA VAL A 192 -19.29 -5.10 13.69
C VAL A 192 -18.65 -6.40 14.20
N ASN A 193 -17.88 -7.09 13.35
CA ASN A 193 -17.16 -8.31 13.75
C ASN A 193 -16.13 -8.03 14.86
N ASP A 194 -15.32 -6.98 14.71
CA ASP A 194 -14.34 -6.59 15.74
C ASP A 194 -15.03 -6.23 17.06
N THR A 195 -16.19 -5.55 16.98
CA THR A 195 -17.01 -5.22 18.16
C THR A 195 -17.54 -6.48 18.82
N MET A 196 -18.03 -7.46 18.04
CA MET A 196 -18.51 -8.74 18.54
C MET A 196 -17.39 -9.56 19.20
N GLU A 197 -16.18 -9.58 18.65
CA GLU A 197 -15.03 -10.24 19.26
C GLU A 197 -14.67 -9.61 20.64
N ASN A 198 -14.70 -8.27 20.73
CA ASN A 198 -14.49 -7.58 22.01
C ASN A 198 -15.61 -7.91 23.01
N PHE A 199 -16.86 -7.98 22.56
CA PHE A 199 -18.02 -8.35 23.39
C PHE A 199 -17.89 -9.79 23.92
N ILE A 200 -17.54 -10.77 23.06
CA ILE A 200 -17.29 -12.15 23.46
C ILE A 200 -16.20 -12.19 24.54
N THR A 201 -15.11 -11.46 24.35
CA THR A 201 -14.04 -11.39 25.35
C THR A 201 -14.53 -10.81 26.69
N ALA A 202 -15.37 -9.80 26.67
CA ALA A 202 -15.98 -9.25 27.88
C ALA A 202 -16.91 -10.27 28.59
N LEU A 203 -17.68 -11.04 27.84
CA LEU A 203 -18.52 -12.13 28.39
C LEU A 203 -17.67 -13.21 29.10
N GLU A 204 -16.55 -13.63 28.48
CA GLU A 204 -15.64 -14.62 29.05
C GLU A 204 -15.01 -14.16 30.37
N GLN A 205 -14.81 -12.83 30.52
CA GLN A 205 -14.29 -12.23 31.77
C GLN A 205 -15.35 -12.09 32.85
N SER A 206 -16.63 -12.18 32.53
CA SER A 206 -17.76 -12.10 33.48
C SER A 206 -18.01 -13.41 34.13
N GLN A 207 -18.06 -13.47 35.48
CA GLN A 207 -18.41 -14.69 36.25
C GLN A 207 -19.80 -15.26 35.86
N ALA A 208 -20.77 -14.39 35.58
CA ALA A 208 -22.14 -14.80 35.31
C ALA A 208 -22.37 -15.26 33.85
N LEU A 209 -21.54 -14.78 32.90
CA LEU A 209 -21.78 -14.96 31.47
C LEU A 209 -20.66 -15.73 30.75
N ARG A 210 -19.69 -16.24 31.49
CA ARG A 210 -18.53 -16.94 30.96
C ARG A 210 -18.88 -18.09 30.04
N SER A 211 -19.83 -18.95 30.43
CA SER A 211 -20.26 -20.07 29.59
C SER A 211 -20.84 -19.63 28.23
N THR A 212 -21.57 -18.52 28.22
CA THR A 212 -22.08 -17.94 26.97
C THR A 212 -20.94 -17.43 26.07
N GLY A 213 -19.93 -16.75 26.64
CA GLY A 213 -18.74 -16.33 25.95
C GLY A 213 -17.98 -17.50 25.33
N GLU A 214 -17.78 -18.57 26.08
CA GLU A 214 -17.10 -19.79 25.63
C GLU A 214 -17.84 -20.46 24.43
N ILE A 215 -19.18 -20.51 24.48
CA ILE A 215 -19.99 -21.03 23.36
C ILE A 215 -19.80 -20.17 22.11
N LEU A 216 -19.90 -18.84 22.23
CA LEU A 216 -19.71 -17.94 21.10
C LEU A 216 -18.27 -17.98 20.55
N ARG A 217 -17.28 -18.22 21.41
CA ARG A 217 -15.88 -18.40 21.01
C ARG A 217 -15.65 -19.66 20.19
N SER A 218 -16.46 -20.70 20.36
CA SER A 218 -16.30 -21.99 19.66
C SER A 218 -16.56 -21.91 18.16
N TYR A 219 -17.30 -20.87 17.69
CA TYR A 219 -17.49 -20.63 16.27
C TYR A 219 -16.20 -20.07 15.63
N SER A 220 -15.89 -20.52 14.41
CA SER A 220 -14.75 -20.01 13.66
C SER A 220 -14.91 -18.52 13.32
N ALA A 221 -13.81 -17.83 13.07
CA ALA A 221 -13.84 -16.42 12.64
C ALA A 221 -14.63 -16.22 11.34
N ALA A 222 -14.58 -17.20 10.42
CA ALA A 222 -15.31 -17.15 9.17
C ALA A 222 -16.85 -17.27 9.39
N GLU A 223 -17.28 -18.19 10.24
CA GLU A 223 -18.70 -18.35 10.58
C GLU A 223 -19.26 -17.10 11.26
N LYS A 224 -18.54 -16.54 12.22
CA LYS A 224 -18.92 -15.30 12.90
C LYS A 224 -19.02 -14.13 11.92
N TYR A 225 -18.06 -14.01 11.00
CA TYR A 225 -18.07 -12.94 10.00
C TYR A 225 -19.25 -13.06 9.01
N GLU A 226 -19.55 -14.26 8.50
CA GLU A 226 -20.71 -14.49 7.64
C GLU A 226 -22.03 -14.22 8.38
N PHE A 227 -22.15 -14.62 9.64
CA PHE A 227 -23.32 -14.33 10.46
C PHE A 227 -23.52 -12.81 10.66
N VAL A 228 -22.42 -12.08 10.96
CA VAL A 228 -22.47 -10.60 11.04
C VAL A 228 -22.94 -10.01 9.72
N LYS A 229 -22.39 -10.49 8.60
CA LYS A 229 -22.70 -9.98 7.28
C LYS A 229 -24.19 -10.20 6.91
N GLU A 230 -24.76 -11.33 7.27
CA GLU A 230 -26.20 -11.59 7.11
C GLU A 230 -27.05 -10.64 7.96
N LEU A 231 -26.66 -10.40 9.22
CA LEU A 231 -27.40 -9.51 10.12
C LEU A 231 -27.40 -8.05 9.67
N ILE A 232 -26.30 -7.57 9.10
CA ILE A 232 -26.18 -6.17 8.64
C ILE A 232 -26.73 -5.93 7.23
N SER A 233 -26.98 -7.02 6.48
CA SER A 233 -27.59 -6.95 5.14
C SER A 233 -29.11 -6.66 5.29
N PRO A 234 -29.73 -5.83 4.40
CA PRO A 234 -29.13 -5.15 3.26
C PRO A 234 -28.58 -3.75 3.56
N HIS A 235 -28.75 -3.24 4.80
CA HIS A 235 -28.58 -1.80 5.09
C HIS A 235 -27.14 -1.33 5.14
N LEU A 236 -26.20 -2.17 5.65
CA LEU A 236 -24.80 -1.82 5.83
C LEU A 236 -23.85 -2.58 4.90
N ASN A 237 -24.40 -3.51 4.10
CA ASN A 237 -23.55 -4.29 3.20
C ASN A 237 -22.99 -3.39 2.09
N GLY A 238 -21.65 -3.41 1.92
CA GLY A 238 -20.95 -2.55 0.98
C GLY A 238 -20.69 -1.11 1.46
N MET A 239 -21.01 -0.80 2.72
CA MET A 239 -20.60 0.47 3.32
C MET A 239 -19.15 0.40 3.80
N PHE A 240 -18.38 1.42 3.41
CA PHE A 240 -17.02 1.63 3.89
C PHE A 240 -16.98 2.87 4.78
N VAL A 241 -16.22 2.78 5.87
CA VAL A 241 -16.09 3.82 6.89
C VAL A 241 -14.66 4.28 6.92
N THR A 242 -14.47 5.59 7.08
CA THR A 242 -13.19 6.25 7.27
C THR A 242 -13.19 7.03 8.58
N PRO A 243 -12.03 7.35 9.16
CA PRO A 243 -11.93 8.34 10.23
C PRO A 243 -12.44 9.71 9.77
N LYS A 244 -12.86 10.53 10.73
CA LYS A 244 -13.35 11.89 10.46
C LYS A 244 -12.29 12.75 9.75
N ASP A 245 -11.04 12.60 10.16
CA ASP A 245 -9.90 13.39 9.68
C ASP A 245 -9.11 12.66 8.59
N VAL A 246 -9.81 11.84 7.75
CA VAL A 246 -9.19 11.02 6.70
C VAL A 246 -8.41 11.85 5.69
N ASP A 247 -8.84 13.07 5.40
CA ASP A 247 -8.17 13.94 4.44
C ASP A 247 -6.74 14.29 4.91
N GLU A 248 -6.59 14.72 6.14
CA GLU A 248 -5.31 15.02 6.75
C GLU A 248 -4.43 13.77 6.89
N MET A 249 -5.02 12.68 7.36
CA MET A 249 -4.33 11.39 7.53
C MET A 249 -3.75 10.87 6.21
N VAL A 250 -4.52 10.87 5.12
CA VAL A 250 -4.06 10.38 3.82
C VAL A 250 -2.97 11.28 3.26
N HIS A 251 -3.09 12.61 3.40
CA HIS A 251 -2.02 13.54 3.02
C HIS A 251 -0.73 13.29 3.80
N GLN A 252 -0.81 13.14 5.12
CA GLN A 252 0.36 12.90 5.97
C GLN A 252 1.04 11.57 5.63
N ILE A 253 0.27 10.49 5.48
CA ILE A 253 0.79 9.17 5.12
C ILE A 253 1.46 9.21 3.74
N SER A 254 0.83 9.89 2.77
CA SER A 254 1.39 10.01 1.42
C SER A 254 2.70 10.78 1.41
N HIS A 255 2.79 11.87 2.17
CA HIS A 255 4.02 12.63 2.35
C HIS A 255 5.14 11.78 2.99
N THR A 256 4.81 11.03 4.05
CA THR A 256 5.77 10.13 4.72
C THR A 256 6.32 9.07 3.77
N ILE A 257 5.46 8.42 2.97
CA ILE A 257 5.89 7.41 1.99
C ILE A 257 6.76 8.06 0.90
N ALA A 258 6.34 9.20 0.36
CA ALA A 258 7.11 9.89 -0.67
C ALA A 258 8.47 10.36 -0.17
N ALA A 259 8.53 10.94 1.04
CA ALA A 259 9.80 11.35 1.67
C ALA A 259 10.74 10.16 1.88
N SER A 260 10.19 9.01 2.32
CA SER A 260 10.98 7.77 2.45
C SER A 260 11.53 7.30 1.10
N LEU A 261 10.73 7.34 0.03
CA LEU A 261 11.18 6.95 -1.30
C LEU A 261 12.24 7.91 -1.86
N ASN A 262 12.04 9.22 -1.71
CA ASN A 262 13.02 10.21 -2.13
C ASN A 262 14.35 10.06 -1.38
N LEU A 263 14.31 9.82 -0.05
CA LEU A 263 15.47 9.53 0.76
C LEU A 263 16.19 8.26 0.27
N LEU A 264 15.48 7.16 0.12
CA LEU A 264 16.02 5.88 -0.36
C LEU A 264 16.72 6.04 -1.72
N PHE A 265 16.09 6.74 -2.66
CA PHE A 265 16.66 6.94 -3.99
C PHE A 265 17.88 7.89 -3.96
N SER A 266 17.88 8.87 -3.06
CA SER A 266 19.04 9.73 -2.83
C SER A 266 20.22 8.95 -2.27
N ASP A 267 20.01 8.08 -1.27
CA ASP A 267 21.04 7.26 -0.65
C ASP A 267 21.66 6.28 -1.66
N ILE A 268 20.83 5.59 -2.46
CA ILE A 268 21.33 4.71 -3.52
C ILE A 268 22.14 5.49 -4.56
N ASN A 269 21.68 6.68 -4.96
CA ASN A 269 22.41 7.55 -5.88
C ASN A 269 23.73 8.06 -5.30
N ALA A 270 23.82 8.23 -3.98
CA ALA A 270 25.05 8.65 -3.30
C ALA A 270 26.07 7.50 -3.14
N GLY A 271 25.66 6.25 -3.42
CA GLY A 271 26.51 5.07 -3.23
C GLY A 271 26.62 4.61 -1.78
N GLU A 272 25.74 5.08 -0.91
CA GLU A 272 25.62 4.64 0.49
C GLU A 272 24.83 3.32 0.55
N SER A 273 25.45 2.23 0.07
CA SER A 273 24.96 0.88 0.28
C SER A 273 25.78 0.26 1.41
N GLU A 274 25.28 0.33 2.65
CA GLU A 274 25.75 -0.52 3.73
C GLU A 274 25.06 -1.88 3.73
#